data_8c494cb98e61b812909b0d700a548c45
#
_entry.id   8c494cb98e61b812909b0d700a548c45
#
_cell.length_a   1.000
_cell.length_b   1.000
_cell.length_c   1.000
_cell.angle_alpha   90.00
_cell.angle_beta   90.00
_cell.angle_gamma   90.00
#
_symmetry.space_group_name_H-M   'P 1'
#
loop_
_entity.id
_entity.type
_entity.pdbx_description
1 polymer ?
#
loop_
_entity_poly.entity_id
_entity_poly.type
_entity_poly.pdbx_seq_one_letter_code
_entity_poly.pdbx_strand_id
1 'polypeptide(L)'
;MYCPGILTRTLSTPTFGSGKGFAYGNSWQYHSRSDRHSKVACWGAMLDLLLSCPLLRKHVREGKVGLGINHEMSDYRNHKKKNLDLVLCRHTTQGSAGSSKSGKKAAVNFAELVDSYDIKLAPAERDALVELPVLPIANVSSVLLAIEAKAAMTAFSKARPRLKDELTSSFQTIHGDSAHAIAAGLVLVNTSNEFISPDINKFDLSTRAPDISQHVQPKDALLVLQGLRELQRRSTTTDTGFDGIGVILIQCRNDGRTPVSVSPTSNIILPDTDDYHYSRFIERLATLYSMRFNGL
;
A
#
# COMPACT_ATOMS: atom_id res chain seq x y z
N MET A 1 -14.23 7.05 0.69
CA MET A 1 -13.01 6.25 0.57
C MET A 1 -12.95 5.29 1.73
N TYR A 2 -12.75 4.00 1.46
CA TYR A 2 -12.80 2.93 2.47
C TYR A 2 -11.43 2.52 3.01
N CYS A 3 -10.36 2.65 2.21
CA CYS A 3 -9.04 2.13 2.54
C CYS A 3 -8.52 2.53 3.93
N PRO A 4 -8.56 3.81 4.38
CA PRO A 4 -8.06 4.17 5.70
C PRO A 4 -8.76 3.42 6.85
N GLY A 5 -10.10 3.25 6.75
CA GLY A 5 -10.88 2.50 7.73
C GLY A 5 -10.60 1.00 7.70
N ILE A 6 -10.51 0.40 6.51
CA ILE A 6 -10.16 -1.02 6.33
C ILE A 6 -8.76 -1.31 6.90
N LEU A 7 -7.80 -0.45 6.56
CA LEU A 7 -6.42 -0.58 7.01
C LEU A 7 -6.32 -0.55 8.53
N THR A 8 -6.88 0.47 9.16
CA THR A 8 -6.80 0.62 10.63
C THR A 8 -7.51 -0.48 11.36
N ARG A 9 -8.70 -0.89 10.90
CA ARG A 9 -9.45 -2.03 11.47
C ARG A 9 -8.68 -3.34 11.34
N THR A 10 -8.08 -3.59 10.17
CA THR A 10 -7.29 -4.80 9.93
C THR A 10 -6.03 -4.82 10.79
N LEU A 11 -5.31 -3.71 10.87
CA LEU A 11 -4.12 -3.61 11.70
C LEU A 11 -4.42 -3.64 13.20
N SER A 12 -5.64 -3.30 13.64
CA SER A 12 -6.03 -3.40 15.05
C SER A 12 -5.98 -4.83 15.58
N THR A 13 -6.09 -5.84 14.71
CA THR A 13 -5.91 -7.24 15.09
C THR A 13 -4.41 -7.59 15.03
N PRO A 14 -3.73 -7.81 16.17
CA PRO A 14 -2.33 -8.20 16.15
C PRO A 14 -2.15 -9.59 15.56
N THR A 15 -0.99 -9.82 14.94
CA THR A 15 -0.65 -11.10 14.33
C THR A 15 0.64 -11.67 14.90
N PHE A 16 0.69 -13.00 15.00
CA PHE A 16 1.92 -13.74 15.20
C PHE A 16 2.55 -13.98 13.83
N GLY A 17 3.76 -13.48 13.63
CA GLY A 17 4.50 -13.77 12.42
C GLY A 17 5.35 -15.02 12.56
N SER A 18 5.74 -15.60 11.43
CA SER A 18 6.74 -16.66 11.35
C SER A 18 8.07 -16.11 10.85
N GLY A 19 9.18 -16.59 11.40
CA GLY A 19 10.52 -16.24 10.96
C GLY A 19 11.31 -15.37 11.95
N LYS A 20 12.51 -14.97 11.55
CA LYS A 20 13.51 -14.29 12.43
C LYS A 20 13.03 -12.98 13.09
N GLY A 21 12.02 -12.32 12.53
CA GLY A 21 11.46 -11.08 13.08
C GLY A 21 10.48 -11.28 14.23
N PHE A 22 9.99 -12.52 14.44
CA PHE A 22 8.95 -12.87 15.41
C PHE A 22 9.42 -13.89 16.44
N ALA A 23 10.72 -13.92 16.71
CA ALA A 23 11.40 -14.98 17.46
C ALA A 23 10.95 -15.13 18.91
N TYR A 24 10.24 -14.15 19.49
CA TYR A 24 9.93 -14.14 20.92
C TYR A 24 8.45 -14.42 21.24
N GLY A 25 7.67 -14.92 20.29
CA GLY A 25 6.27 -15.26 20.50
C GLY A 25 5.33 -14.06 20.66
N ASN A 26 5.81 -12.84 20.48
CA ASN A 26 5.00 -11.65 20.56
C ASN A 26 4.10 -11.49 19.32
N SER A 27 2.91 -10.95 19.52
CA SER A 27 2.03 -10.52 18.45
C SER A 27 2.11 -9.01 18.23
N TRP A 28 2.05 -8.58 16.99
CA TRP A 28 2.23 -7.19 16.61
C TRP A 28 1.12 -6.71 15.67
N GLN A 29 0.67 -5.49 15.86
CA GLN A 29 -0.24 -4.81 14.93
C GLN A 29 0.51 -4.36 13.68
N TYR A 30 1.76 -3.93 13.86
CA TYR A 30 2.71 -3.60 12.80
C TYR A 30 4.09 -4.21 13.10
N HIS A 31 4.72 -4.78 12.09
CA HIS A 31 6.09 -5.25 12.15
C HIS A 31 6.83 -4.82 10.88
N SER A 32 8.04 -4.25 11.03
CA SER A 32 8.85 -3.72 9.92
C SER A 32 9.23 -4.77 8.86
N ARG A 33 9.21 -6.05 9.22
CA ARG A 33 9.52 -7.19 8.33
C ARG A 33 8.28 -7.90 7.80
N SER A 34 7.08 -7.40 8.11
CA SER A 34 5.83 -7.93 7.59
C SER A 34 5.35 -7.04 6.44
N ASP A 35 4.87 -7.65 5.38
CA ASP A 35 4.22 -6.98 4.25
C ASP A 35 2.70 -6.77 4.45
N ARG A 36 2.17 -7.11 5.65
CA ARG A 36 0.73 -7.04 5.93
C ARG A 36 0.16 -5.65 5.69
N HIS A 37 0.83 -4.62 6.17
CA HIS A 37 0.38 -3.24 6.02
C HIS A 37 0.35 -2.79 4.56
N SER A 38 1.36 -3.14 3.76
CA SER A 38 1.40 -2.80 2.33
C SER A 38 0.34 -3.56 1.54
N LYS A 39 0.15 -4.86 1.79
CA LYS A 39 -0.90 -5.67 1.17
C LYS A 39 -2.30 -5.09 1.41
N VAL A 40 -2.60 -4.76 2.67
CA VAL A 40 -3.92 -4.21 3.04
C VAL A 40 -4.11 -2.80 2.46
N ALA A 41 -3.08 -1.94 2.51
CA ALA A 41 -3.15 -0.59 1.96
C ALA A 41 -3.31 -0.61 0.43
N CYS A 42 -2.55 -1.44 -0.29
CA CYS A 42 -2.67 -1.60 -1.73
C CYS A 42 -4.02 -2.19 -2.14
N TRP A 43 -4.51 -3.20 -1.41
CA TRP A 43 -5.83 -3.76 -1.63
C TRP A 43 -6.93 -2.71 -1.44
N GLY A 44 -6.90 -1.97 -0.34
CA GLY A 44 -7.87 -0.92 -0.07
C GLY A 44 -7.83 0.22 -1.09
N ALA A 45 -6.63 0.62 -1.53
CA ALA A 45 -6.48 1.62 -2.59
C ALA A 45 -7.06 1.14 -3.93
N MET A 46 -6.90 -0.15 -4.27
CA MET A 46 -7.51 -0.73 -5.47
C MET A 46 -9.04 -0.78 -5.36
N LEU A 47 -9.60 -1.12 -4.18
CA LEU A 47 -11.04 -1.04 -3.93
C LEU A 47 -11.57 0.36 -4.20
N ASP A 48 -10.96 1.38 -3.57
CA ASP A 48 -11.38 2.77 -3.74
C ASP A 48 -11.20 3.25 -5.19
N LEU A 49 -10.15 2.82 -5.88
CA LEU A 49 -9.94 3.12 -7.29
C LEU A 49 -11.00 2.49 -8.20
N LEU A 50 -11.36 1.22 -7.96
CA LEU A 50 -12.44 0.55 -8.69
C LEU A 50 -13.77 1.27 -8.47
N LEU A 51 -14.06 1.73 -7.27
CA LEU A 51 -15.27 2.48 -6.95
C LEU A 51 -15.29 3.88 -7.60
N SER A 52 -14.12 4.53 -7.71
CA SER A 52 -13.99 5.91 -8.21
C SER A 52 -13.80 6.01 -9.73
N CYS A 53 -13.39 4.92 -10.43
CA CYS A 53 -13.07 4.95 -11.86
C CYS A 53 -14.03 4.09 -12.68
N PRO A 54 -15.08 4.66 -13.29
CA PRO A 54 -16.03 3.92 -14.13
C PRO A 54 -15.37 3.22 -15.33
N LEU A 55 -14.36 3.85 -15.94
CA LEU A 55 -13.62 3.25 -17.06
C LEU A 55 -12.85 2.00 -16.64
N LEU A 56 -12.21 2.02 -15.47
CA LEU A 56 -11.55 0.84 -14.96
C LEU A 56 -12.53 -0.32 -14.74
N ARG A 57 -13.69 -0.04 -14.11
CA ARG A 57 -14.77 -1.05 -13.97
C ARG A 57 -15.24 -1.61 -15.31
N LYS A 58 -15.35 -0.75 -16.34
CA LYS A 58 -15.69 -1.18 -17.71
C LYS A 58 -14.63 -2.14 -18.24
N HIS A 59 -13.36 -1.79 -18.15
CA HIS A 59 -12.26 -2.65 -18.62
C HIS A 59 -12.18 -3.99 -17.86
N VAL A 60 -12.52 -4.01 -16.56
CA VAL A 60 -12.64 -5.26 -15.80
C VAL A 60 -13.78 -6.12 -16.34
N ARG A 61 -14.98 -5.55 -16.58
CA ARG A 61 -16.11 -6.29 -17.16
C ARG A 61 -15.81 -6.85 -18.53
N GLU A 62 -15.02 -6.13 -19.33
CA GLU A 62 -14.61 -6.53 -20.68
C GLU A 62 -13.43 -7.51 -20.65
N GLY A 63 -12.93 -7.92 -19.49
CA GLY A 63 -11.81 -8.84 -19.35
C GLY A 63 -10.46 -8.31 -19.86
N LYS A 64 -10.31 -6.98 -19.98
CA LYS A 64 -9.12 -6.33 -20.55
C LYS A 64 -7.99 -6.14 -19.53
N VAL A 65 -8.31 -6.19 -18.25
CA VAL A 65 -7.38 -5.91 -17.16
C VAL A 65 -7.37 -7.01 -16.11
N GLY A 66 -6.23 -7.23 -15.50
CA GLY A 66 -6.01 -8.17 -14.41
C GLY A 66 -5.09 -7.56 -13.35
N LEU A 67 -4.96 -8.26 -12.21
CA LEU A 67 -4.19 -7.85 -11.06
C LEU A 67 -2.95 -8.72 -10.90
N GLY A 68 -1.77 -8.11 -10.83
CA GLY A 68 -0.54 -8.76 -10.40
C GLY A 68 -0.19 -8.38 -8.97
N ILE A 69 0.32 -9.33 -8.19
CA ILE A 69 0.70 -9.15 -6.78
C ILE A 69 2.15 -9.55 -6.62
N ASN A 70 2.92 -8.77 -5.85
CA ASN A 70 4.35 -8.99 -5.67
C ASN A 70 5.06 -9.22 -7.00
N HIS A 71 4.71 -8.40 -7.99
CA HIS A 71 5.24 -8.56 -9.34
C HIS A 71 6.65 -8.01 -9.44
N GLU A 72 7.59 -8.85 -9.90
CA GLU A 72 8.96 -8.40 -10.20
C GLU A 72 8.97 -7.61 -11.49
N MET A 73 9.25 -6.31 -11.40
CA MET A 73 9.53 -5.45 -12.53
C MET A 73 11.03 -5.25 -12.70
N SER A 74 11.45 -5.08 -13.95
CA SER A 74 12.84 -4.92 -14.33
C SER A 74 13.07 -3.54 -14.95
N ASP A 75 13.93 -2.75 -14.34
CA ASP A 75 14.48 -1.56 -14.98
C ASP A 75 15.60 -1.99 -15.94
N TYR A 76 15.27 -2.11 -17.20
CA TYR A 76 16.23 -2.52 -18.24
C TYR A 76 17.35 -1.53 -18.48
N ARG A 77 17.16 -0.24 -18.11
CA ARG A 77 18.17 0.82 -18.28
C ARG A 77 19.25 0.76 -17.22
N ASN A 78 18.85 0.47 -15.97
CA ASN A 78 19.75 0.46 -14.82
C ASN A 78 20.03 -0.95 -14.29
N HIS A 79 19.56 -2.01 -14.97
CA HIS A 79 19.72 -3.41 -14.57
C HIS A 79 19.23 -3.70 -13.14
N LYS A 80 18.19 -3.00 -12.69
CA LYS A 80 17.60 -3.16 -11.38
C LYS A 80 16.29 -3.95 -11.46
N LYS A 81 16.06 -4.74 -10.43
CA LYS A 81 14.80 -5.47 -10.25
C LYS A 81 14.13 -5.06 -8.96
N LYS A 82 12.83 -4.97 -8.97
CA LYS A 82 12.04 -4.66 -7.79
C LYS A 82 10.70 -5.38 -7.81
N ASN A 83 10.34 -5.97 -6.67
CA ASN A 83 8.99 -6.48 -6.46
C ASN A 83 8.09 -5.33 -6.03
N LEU A 84 7.03 -5.11 -6.78
CA LEU A 84 5.99 -4.13 -6.49
C LEU A 84 4.82 -4.79 -5.78
N ASP A 85 4.26 -4.11 -4.79
CA ASP A 85 3.21 -4.68 -3.93
C ASP A 85 1.95 -5.05 -4.74
N LEU A 86 1.53 -4.16 -5.65
CA LEU A 86 0.35 -4.37 -6.48
C LEU A 86 0.50 -3.67 -7.84
N VAL A 87 0.16 -4.40 -8.91
CA VAL A 87 0.10 -3.86 -10.26
C VAL A 87 -1.23 -4.18 -10.93
N LEU A 88 -1.78 -3.22 -11.68
CA LEU A 88 -2.85 -3.44 -12.64
C LEU A 88 -2.22 -3.62 -14.02
N CYS A 89 -2.56 -4.70 -14.71
CA CYS A 89 -1.94 -5.04 -15.98
C CYS A 89 -2.99 -5.31 -17.07
N ARG A 90 -2.56 -5.31 -18.33
CA ARG A 90 -3.38 -5.86 -19.41
C ARG A 90 -3.57 -7.35 -19.16
N HIS A 91 -4.80 -7.79 -19.26
CA HIS A 91 -5.13 -9.22 -19.22
C HIS A 91 -5.09 -9.78 -20.64
N THR A 92 -4.28 -10.82 -20.84
CA THR A 92 -4.31 -11.64 -22.04
C THR A 92 -4.89 -12.99 -21.67
N THR A 93 -5.89 -13.45 -22.39
CA THR A 93 -6.61 -14.70 -22.14
C THR A 93 -5.74 -15.98 -22.25
N GLN A 94 -4.46 -15.83 -22.58
CA GLN A 94 -3.48 -16.91 -22.67
C GLN A 94 -2.54 -16.87 -21.45
N GLY A 95 -2.85 -17.64 -20.42
CA GLY A 95 -1.93 -17.89 -19.31
C GLY A 95 -2.63 -18.30 -18.03
N SER A 96 -2.43 -19.54 -17.62
CA SER A 96 -2.88 -20.06 -16.33
C SER A 96 -2.17 -19.33 -15.18
N ALA A 97 -2.91 -18.99 -14.13
CA ALA A 97 -2.38 -18.43 -12.90
C ALA A 97 -1.22 -19.27 -12.35
N GLY A 98 -0.14 -18.60 -11.95
CA GLY A 98 1.02 -19.27 -11.38
C GLY A 98 0.66 -20.08 -10.12
N SER A 99 1.18 -21.29 -10.01
CA SER A 99 0.96 -22.16 -8.85
C SER A 99 1.63 -21.58 -7.61
N SER A 100 0.90 -21.42 -6.52
CA SER A 100 1.48 -21.06 -5.23
C SER A 100 2.24 -22.24 -4.64
N LYS A 101 3.44 -21.98 -4.11
CA LYS A 101 4.29 -22.98 -3.41
C LYS A 101 3.81 -23.32 -1.99
N SER A 102 2.71 -22.73 -1.51
CA SER A 102 2.15 -23.01 -0.19
C SER A 102 0.83 -23.76 -0.34
N GLY A 103 0.60 -24.81 0.45
CA GLY A 103 -0.57 -25.70 0.39
C GLY A 103 -1.94 -25.05 0.67
N LYS A 104 -2.04 -23.71 0.69
CA LYS A 104 -3.30 -22.98 0.67
C LYS A 104 -3.68 -22.67 -0.78
N LYS A 105 -4.97 -22.84 -1.12
CA LYS A 105 -5.51 -22.46 -2.42
C LYS A 105 -5.16 -20.98 -2.68
N ALA A 106 -4.44 -20.69 -3.75
CA ALA A 106 -4.12 -19.32 -4.13
C ALA A 106 -5.40 -18.56 -4.49
N ALA A 107 -5.51 -17.31 -4.08
CA ALA A 107 -6.60 -16.43 -4.51
C ALA A 107 -6.55 -16.28 -6.03
N VAL A 108 -7.69 -16.39 -6.68
CA VAL A 108 -7.81 -16.29 -8.15
C VAL A 108 -8.34 -14.93 -8.60
N ASN A 109 -8.87 -14.14 -7.69
CA ASN A 109 -9.39 -12.80 -7.96
C ASN A 109 -9.20 -11.84 -6.77
N PHE A 110 -9.49 -10.57 -7.01
CA PHE A 110 -9.34 -9.49 -6.05
C PHE A 110 -10.16 -9.69 -4.77
N ALA A 111 -11.39 -10.21 -4.88
CA ALA A 111 -12.25 -10.40 -3.70
C ALA A 111 -11.70 -11.50 -2.77
N GLU A 112 -11.14 -12.57 -3.31
CA GLU A 112 -10.55 -13.67 -2.51
C GLU A 112 -9.29 -13.26 -1.74
N LEU A 113 -8.68 -12.12 -2.09
CA LEU A 113 -7.56 -11.57 -1.31
C LEU A 113 -7.98 -11.11 0.08
N VAL A 114 -9.26 -10.84 0.32
CA VAL A 114 -9.80 -10.50 1.64
C VAL A 114 -9.46 -11.60 2.64
N ASP A 115 -9.75 -12.85 2.27
CA ASP A 115 -9.46 -14.00 3.13
C ASP A 115 -7.97 -14.30 3.19
N SER A 116 -7.28 -14.19 2.05
CA SER A 116 -5.83 -14.46 1.96
C SER A 116 -4.99 -13.52 2.82
N TYR A 117 -5.41 -12.26 2.95
CA TYR A 117 -4.71 -11.21 3.71
C TYR A 117 -5.35 -10.94 5.08
N ASP A 118 -6.39 -11.71 5.45
CA ASP A 118 -7.17 -11.52 6.69
C ASP A 118 -7.68 -10.09 6.84
N ILE A 119 -8.21 -9.50 5.74
CA ILE A 119 -8.73 -8.13 5.70
C ILE A 119 -10.06 -8.04 6.44
N LYS A 120 -10.18 -7.09 7.34
CA LYS A 120 -11.39 -6.90 8.15
C LYS A 120 -12.29 -5.84 7.50
N LEU A 121 -13.34 -6.30 6.81
CA LEU A 121 -14.32 -5.43 6.16
C LEU A 121 -15.55 -5.17 7.04
N ALA A 122 -16.03 -3.92 7.04
CA ALA A 122 -17.35 -3.58 7.55
C ALA A 122 -18.46 -4.03 6.57
N PRO A 123 -19.73 -4.10 6.99
CA PRO A 123 -20.83 -4.52 6.11
C PRO A 123 -20.88 -3.69 4.80
N ALA A 124 -20.90 -2.37 4.88
CA ALA A 124 -20.95 -1.50 3.70
C ALA A 124 -19.76 -1.69 2.73
N GLU A 125 -18.58 -2.06 3.23
CA GLU A 125 -17.40 -2.36 2.41
C GLU A 125 -17.56 -3.71 1.70
N ARG A 126 -18.16 -4.69 2.35
CA ARG A 126 -18.50 -6.00 1.75
C ARG A 126 -19.54 -5.84 0.64
N ASP A 127 -20.58 -5.07 0.91
CA ASP A 127 -21.64 -4.79 -0.07
C ASP A 127 -21.03 -4.10 -1.29
N ALA A 128 -20.21 -3.07 -1.09
CA ALA A 128 -19.52 -2.37 -2.17
C ALA A 128 -18.58 -3.31 -2.97
N LEU A 129 -17.90 -4.25 -2.32
CA LEU A 129 -17.05 -5.24 -2.99
C LEU A 129 -17.86 -6.20 -3.86
N VAL A 130 -19.02 -6.66 -3.39
CA VAL A 130 -19.90 -7.60 -4.10
C VAL A 130 -20.46 -6.97 -5.38
N GLU A 131 -20.69 -5.66 -5.41
CA GLU A 131 -21.19 -4.94 -6.59
C GLU A 131 -20.10 -4.73 -7.67
N LEU A 132 -18.83 -4.93 -7.35
CA LEU A 132 -17.75 -4.76 -8.30
C LEU A 132 -17.63 -5.94 -9.28
N PRO A 133 -17.22 -5.68 -10.53
CA PRO A 133 -16.89 -6.76 -11.45
C PRO A 133 -15.70 -7.57 -10.92
N VAL A 134 -15.67 -8.86 -11.25
CA VAL A 134 -14.58 -9.77 -10.85
C VAL A 134 -13.28 -9.35 -11.54
N LEU A 135 -12.33 -8.84 -10.76
CA LEU A 135 -10.97 -8.53 -11.23
C LEU A 135 -10.07 -9.75 -11.00
N PRO A 136 -9.65 -10.46 -12.07
CA PRO A 136 -8.85 -11.67 -11.94
C PRO A 136 -7.41 -11.35 -11.53
N ILE A 137 -6.79 -12.27 -10.78
CA ILE A 137 -5.33 -12.29 -10.66
C ILE A 137 -4.77 -12.90 -11.94
N ALA A 138 -3.85 -12.18 -12.56
CA ALA A 138 -3.33 -12.52 -13.88
C ALA A 138 -1.80 -12.50 -13.93
N ASN A 139 -1.23 -13.19 -14.89
CA ASN A 139 0.17 -13.02 -15.26
C ASN A 139 0.34 -11.65 -15.89
N VAL A 140 1.32 -10.87 -15.38
CA VAL A 140 1.55 -9.50 -15.83
C VAL A 140 2.26 -9.52 -17.17
N SER A 141 1.59 -9.00 -18.20
CA SER A 141 2.18 -8.84 -19.53
C SER A 141 2.60 -7.38 -19.80
N SER A 142 1.77 -6.42 -19.40
CA SER A 142 2.02 -5.00 -19.56
C SER A 142 1.38 -4.24 -18.41
N VAL A 143 2.17 -3.50 -17.66
CA VAL A 143 1.71 -2.75 -16.49
C VAL A 143 1.01 -1.47 -16.91
N LEU A 144 -0.20 -1.24 -16.39
CA LEU A 144 -0.97 -0.01 -16.56
C LEU A 144 -0.83 0.92 -15.36
N LEU A 145 -0.85 0.33 -14.15
CA LEU A 145 -0.68 1.07 -12.89
C LEU A 145 0.08 0.18 -11.92
N ALA A 146 1.02 0.77 -11.19
CA ALA A 146 1.72 0.11 -10.11
C ALA A 146 1.63 0.94 -8.83
N ILE A 147 1.28 0.29 -7.71
CA ILE A 147 1.20 0.89 -6.38
C ILE A 147 2.28 0.27 -5.50
N GLU A 148 3.10 1.12 -4.91
CA GLU A 148 4.06 0.76 -3.89
C GLU A 148 3.67 1.38 -2.57
N ALA A 149 3.47 0.55 -1.53
CA ALA A 149 3.10 1.01 -0.21
C ALA A 149 4.29 0.96 0.76
N LYS A 150 4.49 2.02 1.53
CA LYS A 150 5.54 2.14 2.54
C LYS A 150 4.97 2.68 3.85
N ALA A 151 5.72 2.50 4.96
CA ALA A 151 5.30 2.99 6.26
C ALA A 151 6.45 3.67 7.01
N ALA A 152 6.14 4.81 7.63
CA ALA A 152 6.95 5.51 8.62
C ALA A 152 6.25 5.41 9.98
N MET A 153 6.59 4.39 10.76
CA MET A 153 5.88 4.07 12.01
C MET A 153 6.62 4.56 13.25
N THR A 154 7.94 4.60 13.19
CA THR A 154 8.84 5.02 14.29
C THR A 154 10.22 5.33 13.73
N ALA A 155 11.15 5.79 14.58
CA ALA A 155 12.53 6.15 14.21
C ALA A 155 12.59 7.06 12.97
N PHE A 156 11.77 8.10 12.96
CA PHE A 156 11.49 8.97 11.80
C PHE A 156 12.74 9.56 11.15
N SER A 157 13.77 9.89 11.95
CA SER A 157 15.05 10.39 11.43
C SER A 157 15.76 9.39 10.50
N LYS A 158 15.63 8.08 10.76
CA LYS A 158 16.17 7.00 9.92
C LYS A 158 15.19 6.58 8.84
N ALA A 159 13.89 6.65 9.11
CA ALA A 159 12.85 6.24 8.19
C ALA A 159 12.78 7.16 6.95
N ARG A 160 12.95 8.48 7.11
CA ARG A 160 12.83 9.47 6.03
C ARG A 160 13.78 9.24 4.85
N PRO A 161 15.12 9.18 5.03
CA PRO A 161 16.02 8.94 3.90
C PRO A 161 15.77 7.59 3.24
N ARG A 162 15.55 6.53 4.02
CA ARG A 162 15.21 5.21 3.50
C ARG A 162 13.92 5.23 2.67
N LEU A 163 12.88 5.90 3.15
CA LEU A 163 11.62 6.03 2.44
C LEU A 163 11.81 6.75 1.09
N LYS A 164 12.62 7.82 1.08
CA LYS A 164 12.95 8.56 -0.15
C LYS A 164 13.68 7.67 -1.17
N ASP A 165 14.68 6.93 -0.72
CA ASP A 165 15.47 6.04 -1.59
C ASP A 165 14.62 4.89 -2.15
N GLU A 166 13.83 4.23 -1.29
CA GLU A 166 12.97 3.12 -1.69
C GLU A 166 11.89 3.56 -2.68
N LEU A 167 11.24 4.70 -2.45
CA LEU A 167 10.22 5.23 -3.34
C LEU A 167 10.83 5.73 -4.66
N THR A 168 11.99 6.39 -4.61
CA THR A 168 12.71 6.80 -5.83
C THR A 168 13.05 5.57 -6.70
N SER A 169 13.56 4.52 -6.09
CA SER A 169 13.82 3.26 -6.79
C SER A 169 12.55 2.66 -7.42
N SER A 170 11.37 2.81 -6.76
CA SER A 170 10.12 2.26 -7.26
C SER A 170 9.69 2.90 -8.58
N PHE A 171 9.57 4.24 -8.63
CA PHE A 171 9.12 4.87 -9.87
C PHE A 171 10.15 4.73 -11.00
N GLN A 172 11.44 4.72 -10.67
CA GLN A 172 12.49 4.48 -11.68
C GLN A 172 12.34 3.09 -12.30
N THR A 173 12.09 2.05 -11.49
CA THR A 173 11.87 0.69 -11.99
C THR A 173 10.58 0.59 -12.81
N ILE A 174 9.48 1.21 -12.35
CA ILE A 174 8.21 1.21 -13.08
C ILE A 174 8.38 1.84 -14.47
N HIS A 175 9.01 3.01 -14.54
CA HIS A 175 9.17 3.72 -15.82
C HIS A 175 10.30 3.17 -16.68
N GLY A 176 11.28 2.48 -16.09
CA GLY A 176 12.31 1.75 -16.81
C GLY A 176 11.76 0.54 -17.57
N ASP A 177 10.69 -0.06 -17.06
CA ASP A 177 9.96 -1.15 -17.71
C ASP A 177 8.85 -0.61 -18.64
N SER A 178 8.04 0.32 -18.13
CA SER A 178 6.89 0.88 -18.86
C SER A 178 6.72 2.37 -18.62
N ALA A 179 7.09 3.19 -19.61
CA ALA A 179 6.98 4.65 -19.53
C ALA A 179 5.54 5.14 -19.42
N HIS A 180 4.56 4.39 -19.94
CA HIS A 180 3.14 4.74 -19.89
C HIS A 180 2.43 4.29 -18.61
N ALA A 181 3.04 3.40 -17.83
CA ALA A 181 2.44 2.96 -16.58
C ALA A 181 2.28 4.13 -15.59
N ILE A 182 1.17 4.11 -14.83
CA ILE A 182 0.96 5.04 -13.73
C ILE A 182 1.77 4.54 -12.54
N ALA A 183 2.74 5.33 -12.07
CA ALA A 183 3.51 5.05 -10.87
C ALA A 183 2.88 5.75 -9.67
N ALA A 184 2.44 4.97 -8.69
CA ALA A 184 1.75 5.45 -7.50
C ALA A 184 2.48 5.03 -6.22
N GLY A 185 2.71 6.00 -5.32
CA GLY A 185 3.24 5.76 -3.98
C GLY A 185 2.14 5.91 -2.92
N LEU A 186 2.05 5.00 -1.97
CA LEU A 186 1.13 5.10 -0.84
C LEU A 186 1.92 4.99 0.47
N VAL A 187 1.83 6.01 1.33
CA VAL A 187 2.65 6.07 2.53
C VAL A 187 1.78 6.15 3.78
N LEU A 188 2.01 5.20 4.69
CA LEU A 188 1.43 5.22 6.02
C LEU A 188 2.37 6.00 6.95
N VAL A 189 1.82 6.96 7.71
CA VAL A 189 2.59 7.73 8.69
C VAL A 189 1.92 7.63 10.06
N ASN A 190 2.68 7.16 11.04
CA ASN A 190 2.20 7.07 12.42
C ASN A 190 2.27 8.44 13.12
N THR A 191 1.17 8.84 13.74
CA THR A 191 1.07 10.09 14.50
C THR A 191 0.94 9.86 16.01
N SER A 192 1.11 8.62 16.49
CA SER A 192 1.14 8.33 17.93
C SER A 192 2.35 8.95 18.60
N ASN A 193 2.20 9.43 19.83
CA ASN A 193 3.30 9.92 20.64
C ASN A 193 4.23 8.80 21.14
N GLU A 194 3.72 7.57 21.19
CA GLU A 194 4.43 6.39 21.66
C GLU A 194 4.33 5.25 20.65
N PHE A 195 5.37 4.43 20.59
CA PHE A 195 5.37 3.23 19.78
C PHE A 195 6.21 2.11 20.42
N ILE A 196 5.66 0.88 20.47
CA ILE A 196 6.39 -0.30 20.90
C ILE A 196 6.97 -0.98 19.66
N SER A 197 8.26 -0.75 19.44
CA SER A 197 8.94 -1.25 18.25
C SER A 197 9.41 -2.70 18.43
N PRO A 198 9.06 -3.61 17.50
CA PRO A 198 9.58 -4.97 17.50
C PRO A 198 11.10 -5.03 17.38
N ASP A 199 11.72 -4.03 16.76
CA ASP A 199 13.16 -4.00 16.51
C ASP A 199 14.01 -3.74 17.78
N ILE A 200 13.44 -3.09 18.80
CA ILE A 200 14.08 -2.87 20.10
C ILE A 200 13.59 -3.85 21.19
N ASN A 201 12.37 -4.37 21.05
CA ASN A 201 11.77 -5.31 22.00
C ASN A 201 11.99 -6.77 21.55
N LYS A 202 13.27 -7.17 21.53
CA LYS A 202 13.70 -8.52 21.13
C LYS A 202 13.73 -9.48 22.33
N PHE A 203 12.62 -9.58 23.04
CA PHE A 203 12.40 -10.44 24.19
C PHE A 203 10.91 -10.73 24.33
N ASP A 204 10.56 -11.72 25.15
CA ASP A 204 9.16 -12.03 25.44
C ASP A 204 8.53 -10.94 26.31
N LEU A 205 7.53 -10.23 25.77
CA LEU A 205 6.82 -9.14 26.44
C LEU A 205 6.00 -9.59 27.67
N SER A 206 5.81 -10.88 27.86
CA SER A 206 5.21 -11.42 29.09
C SER A 206 6.16 -11.40 30.28
N THR A 207 7.48 -11.31 30.02
CA THR A 207 8.53 -11.41 31.08
C THR A 207 8.98 -10.07 31.63
N ARG A 208 8.85 -9.00 30.85
CA ARG A 208 9.19 -7.63 31.29
C ARG A 208 8.40 -6.58 30.50
N ALA A 209 8.33 -5.36 31.06
CA ALA A 209 7.72 -4.21 30.39
C ALA A 209 8.44 -3.84 29.08
N PRO A 210 7.72 -3.42 28.02
CA PRO A 210 8.32 -3.02 26.76
C PRO A 210 9.11 -1.72 26.86
N ASP A 211 10.18 -1.64 26.07
CA ASP A 211 10.86 -0.38 25.78
C ASP A 211 10.00 0.42 24.78
N ILE A 212 9.64 1.66 25.16
CA ILE A 212 8.73 2.51 24.40
C ILE A 212 9.52 3.60 23.67
N SER A 213 9.35 3.66 22.34
CA SER A 213 9.87 4.76 21.54
C SER A 213 8.95 5.99 21.72
N GLN A 214 9.53 7.12 22.09
CA GLN A 214 8.83 8.41 22.19
C GLN A 214 8.93 9.17 20.86
N HIS A 215 7.84 9.80 20.44
CA HIS A 215 7.75 10.61 19.23
C HIS A 215 7.38 12.05 19.59
N VAL A 216 7.83 13.00 18.79
CA VAL A 216 7.50 14.42 18.91
C VAL A 216 6.44 14.78 17.86
N GLN A 217 5.17 14.49 18.16
CA GLN A 217 4.08 14.79 17.24
C GLN A 217 3.50 16.20 17.47
N PRO A 218 3.08 16.90 16.39
CA PRO A 218 3.03 16.46 14.96
C PRO A 218 4.34 16.65 14.18
N LYS A 219 5.40 17.14 14.80
CA LYS A 219 6.67 17.47 14.15
C LYS A 219 7.24 16.32 13.33
N ASP A 220 7.27 15.12 13.88
CA ASP A 220 7.81 13.95 13.19
C ASP A 220 7.03 13.60 11.93
N ALA A 221 5.69 13.63 12.01
CA ALA A 221 4.83 13.41 10.84
C ALA A 221 5.01 14.49 9.77
N LEU A 222 5.09 15.76 10.17
CA LEU A 222 5.32 16.88 9.25
C LEU A 222 6.66 16.78 8.53
N LEU A 223 7.71 16.32 9.22
CA LEU A 223 9.02 16.09 8.60
C LEU A 223 9.00 14.93 7.58
N VAL A 224 8.18 13.88 7.81
CA VAL A 224 7.97 12.83 6.79
C VAL A 224 7.26 13.41 5.58
N LEU A 225 6.18 14.18 5.77
CA LEU A 225 5.45 14.83 4.67
C LEU A 225 6.35 15.76 3.87
N GLN A 226 7.20 16.54 4.54
CA GLN A 226 8.19 17.39 3.86
C GLN A 226 9.12 16.56 2.97
N GLY A 227 9.66 15.44 3.47
CA GLY A 227 10.50 14.54 2.69
C GLY A 227 9.79 13.93 1.48
N LEU A 228 8.48 13.62 1.62
CA LEU A 228 7.67 13.12 0.50
C LEU A 228 7.44 14.19 -0.57
N ARG A 229 7.30 15.48 -0.18
CA ARG A 229 7.15 16.59 -1.13
C ARG A 229 8.41 16.88 -1.96
N GLU A 230 9.56 16.40 -1.50
CA GLU A 230 10.83 16.48 -2.25
C GLU A 230 10.97 15.36 -3.31
N LEU A 231 10.10 14.35 -3.29
CA LEU A 231 10.12 13.30 -4.30
C LEU A 231 9.69 13.84 -5.67
N GLN A 232 10.36 13.37 -6.70
CA GLN A 232 10.02 13.74 -8.07
C GLN A 232 8.59 13.29 -8.40
N ARG A 233 7.82 14.23 -8.93
CA ARG A 233 6.49 13.98 -9.51
C ARG A 233 6.53 14.35 -10.99
N ARG A 234 5.85 13.58 -11.81
CA ARG A 234 5.80 13.85 -13.24
C ARG A 234 4.48 14.48 -13.66
N SER A 235 4.55 15.35 -14.67
CA SER A 235 3.40 15.97 -15.31
C SER A 235 3.06 15.30 -16.65
N THR A 236 4.07 14.78 -17.33
CA THR A 236 3.96 14.10 -18.63
C THR A 236 4.53 12.68 -18.57
N THR A 237 4.25 11.85 -19.55
CA THR A 237 4.77 10.48 -19.64
C THR A 237 6.27 10.43 -19.98
N THR A 238 6.84 11.54 -20.43
CA THR A 238 8.27 11.67 -20.73
C THR A 238 9.10 12.07 -19.52
N ASP A 239 8.47 12.66 -18.49
CA ASP A 239 9.13 13.03 -17.25
C ASP A 239 9.36 11.79 -16.36
N THR A 240 10.29 11.92 -15.41
CA THR A 240 10.53 10.93 -14.37
C THR A 240 9.85 11.34 -13.07
N GLY A 241 9.36 10.37 -12.29
CA GLY A 241 8.75 10.64 -10.99
C GLY A 241 7.41 9.91 -10.80
N PHE A 242 6.81 10.09 -9.66
CA PHE A 242 5.47 9.55 -9.37
C PHE A 242 4.38 10.33 -10.10
N ASP A 243 3.37 9.61 -10.56
CA ASP A 243 2.11 10.20 -11.04
C ASP A 243 1.22 10.66 -9.88
N GLY A 244 1.28 9.96 -8.75
CA GLY A 244 0.58 10.31 -7.52
C GLY A 244 1.27 9.73 -6.30
N ILE A 245 1.22 10.47 -5.19
CA ILE A 245 1.64 9.99 -3.87
C ILE A 245 0.50 10.27 -2.91
N GLY A 246 -0.01 9.23 -2.26
CA GLY A 246 -1.03 9.31 -1.22
C GLY A 246 -0.45 9.06 0.16
N VAL A 247 -1.01 9.74 1.17
CA VAL A 247 -0.62 9.54 2.57
C VAL A 247 -1.85 9.19 3.40
N ILE A 248 -1.69 8.20 4.27
CA ILE A 248 -2.66 7.84 5.29
C ILE A 248 -2.00 8.06 6.66
N LEU A 249 -2.57 8.97 7.46
CA LEU A 249 -2.12 9.24 8.81
C LEU A 249 -2.88 8.34 9.78
N ILE A 250 -2.16 7.56 10.58
CA ILE A 250 -2.75 6.64 11.55
C ILE A 250 -2.19 6.86 12.94
N GLN A 251 -2.96 6.46 13.96
CA GLN A 251 -2.46 6.28 15.32
C GLN A 251 -2.29 4.79 15.60
N CYS A 252 -1.04 4.38 15.86
CA CYS A 252 -0.67 3.02 16.19
C CYS A 252 0.37 3.03 17.30
N ARG A 253 0.01 2.56 18.49
CA ARG A 253 0.93 2.38 19.62
C ARG A 253 1.71 1.06 19.50
N ASN A 254 1.15 0.11 18.77
CA ASN A 254 1.69 -1.23 18.54
C ASN A 254 1.84 -2.08 19.82
N ASP A 255 0.96 -1.90 20.78
CA ASP A 255 0.95 -2.60 22.07
C ASP A 255 0.10 -3.89 22.04
N GLY A 256 -0.44 -4.25 20.88
CA GLY A 256 -1.30 -5.40 20.68
C GLY A 256 -2.70 -5.27 21.29
N ARG A 257 -3.05 -4.13 21.88
CA ARG A 257 -4.32 -3.91 22.62
C ARG A 257 -5.06 -2.66 22.15
N THR A 258 -4.37 -1.53 22.08
CA THR A 258 -4.97 -0.26 21.64
C THR A 258 -5.32 -0.35 20.16
N PRO A 259 -6.59 -0.14 19.77
CA PRO A 259 -6.96 -0.18 18.36
C PRO A 259 -6.17 0.83 17.53
N VAL A 260 -5.74 0.42 16.35
CA VAL A 260 -5.19 1.34 15.35
C VAL A 260 -6.35 2.17 14.79
N SER A 261 -6.17 3.47 14.66
CA SER A 261 -7.20 4.37 14.15
C SER A 261 -6.63 5.34 13.11
N VAL A 262 -7.50 5.91 12.28
CA VAL A 262 -7.12 7.08 11.47
C VAL A 262 -6.79 8.22 12.44
N SER A 263 -5.74 8.98 12.15
CA SER A 263 -5.29 10.05 13.04
C SER A 263 -6.39 11.09 13.25
N PRO A 264 -6.76 11.43 14.48
CA PRO A 264 -7.75 12.48 14.75
C PRO A 264 -7.26 13.87 14.34
N THR A 265 -5.96 14.05 14.18
CA THR A 265 -5.34 15.30 13.71
C THR A 265 -5.00 15.26 12.21
N SER A 266 -5.51 14.28 11.47
CA SER A 266 -5.17 14.10 10.05
C SER A 266 -5.49 15.36 9.23
N ASN A 267 -6.66 15.96 9.41
CA ASN A 267 -7.06 17.16 8.67
C ASN A 267 -6.25 18.41 9.02
N ILE A 268 -5.61 18.44 10.21
CA ILE A 268 -4.74 19.53 10.63
C ILE A 268 -3.35 19.38 10.01
N ILE A 269 -2.83 18.14 9.98
CA ILE A 269 -1.51 17.82 9.46
C ILE A 269 -1.53 17.75 7.93
N LEU A 270 -2.60 17.20 7.35
CA LEU A 270 -2.78 16.98 5.92
C LEU A 270 -4.24 17.26 5.55
N PRO A 271 -4.58 18.51 5.19
CA PRO A 271 -5.92 18.88 4.78
C PRO A 271 -6.41 18.08 3.57
N ASP A 272 -7.73 17.91 3.43
CA ASP A 272 -8.34 17.20 2.30
C ASP A 272 -8.12 17.89 0.94
N THR A 273 -7.73 19.17 0.96
CA THR A 273 -7.32 19.93 -0.23
C THR A 273 -5.87 19.70 -0.66
N ASP A 274 -5.06 19.04 0.19
CA ASP A 274 -3.65 18.76 -0.12
C ASP A 274 -3.53 17.63 -1.16
N ASP A 275 -2.64 17.79 -2.11
CA ASP A 275 -2.39 16.81 -3.19
C ASP A 275 -1.94 15.43 -2.70
N TYR A 276 -1.37 15.36 -1.48
CA TYR A 276 -0.95 14.11 -0.84
C TYR A 276 -2.06 13.48 0.00
N HIS A 277 -3.21 14.18 0.18
CA HIS A 277 -4.34 13.59 0.89
C HIS A 277 -4.86 12.36 0.14
N TYR A 278 -5.19 11.31 0.88
CA TYR A 278 -5.55 10.02 0.31
C TYR A 278 -6.70 10.10 -0.71
N SER A 279 -7.75 10.92 -0.45
CA SER A 279 -8.86 11.06 -1.40
C SER A 279 -8.40 11.69 -2.72
N ARG A 280 -7.56 12.74 -2.67
CA ARG A 280 -7.00 13.39 -3.85
C ARG A 280 -6.10 12.46 -4.64
N PHE A 281 -5.34 11.62 -3.93
CA PHE A 281 -4.53 10.58 -4.56
C PHE A 281 -5.39 9.62 -5.40
N ILE A 282 -6.48 9.07 -4.85
CA ILE A 282 -7.38 8.16 -5.59
C ILE A 282 -8.06 8.87 -6.76
N GLU A 283 -8.58 10.10 -6.58
CA GLU A 283 -9.16 10.91 -7.64
C GLU A 283 -8.17 11.14 -8.78
N ARG A 284 -6.92 11.46 -8.44
CA ARG A 284 -5.85 11.64 -9.42
C ARG A 284 -5.55 10.35 -10.19
N LEU A 285 -5.44 9.21 -9.53
CA LEU A 285 -5.22 7.92 -10.20
C LEU A 285 -6.38 7.57 -11.12
N ALA A 286 -7.62 7.78 -10.70
CA ALA A 286 -8.81 7.55 -11.53
C ALA A 286 -8.82 8.44 -12.78
N THR A 287 -8.47 9.71 -12.61
CA THR A 287 -8.37 10.68 -13.72
C THR A 287 -7.28 10.26 -14.71
N LEU A 288 -6.08 9.96 -14.21
CA LEU A 288 -4.95 9.55 -15.05
C LEU A 288 -5.23 8.24 -15.78
N TYR A 289 -5.86 7.28 -15.11
CA TYR A 289 -6.28 6.02 -15.74
C TYR A 289 -7.25 6.30 -16.89
N SER A 290 -8.24 7.13 -16.65
CA SER A 290 -9.24 7.49 -17.67
C SER A 290 -8.64 8.24 -18.85
N MET A 291 -7.66 9.12 -18.62
CA MET A 291 -6.97 9.85 -19.68
C MET A 291 -6.04 8.98 -20.51
N ARG A 292 -5.27 8.09 -19.87
CA ARG A 292 -4.21 7.32 -20.56
C ARG A 292 -4.73 6.06 -21.25
N PHE A 293 -5.79 5.46 -20.73
CA PHE A 293 -6.24 4.13 -21.14
C PHE A 293 -7.67 4.09 -21.70
N ASN A 294 -8.21 5.22 -22.14
CA ASN A 294 -9.57 5.25 -22.73
C ASN A 294 -9.68 4.42 -24.01
N GLY A 295 -8.58 4.21 -24.72
CA GLY A 295 -8.51 3.39 -25.94
C GLY A 295 -8.13 1.93 -25.73
N LEU A 296 -8.13 1.45 -24.48
CA LEU A 296 -7.79 0.08 -24.14
C LEU A 296 -8.89 -0.91 -24.59
#